data_cdceb0c0fdec063dbac4d5b48a992a06
#
_entry.id   cdceb0c0fdec063dbac4d5b48a992a06
#
_cell.length_a   1.000
_cell.length_b   1.000
_cell.length_c   1.000
_cell.angle_alpha   90.00
_cell.angle_beta   90.00
_cell.angle_gamma   90.00
#
_symmetry.space_group_name_H-M   'P 1'
#
loop_
_entity.id
_entity.type
_entity.pdbx_description
1 polymer ?
#
loop_
_entity_poly.entity_id
_entity_poly.type
_entity_poly.pdbx_seq_one_letter_code
_entity_poly.pdbx_strand_id
1 'polypeptide(L)'
;LLEIDGSAKFLANEPIPHRADLVKRVVNNFQVVSFDGTDALNFPDKYDRILIDAPCTGLGALRRRPEARWRKNLKDLKELVILQRNLLASSYALLNAGGIMAYVTCSPHLAETKGQLLDFLSEHKDMKILPINEIAGSHEEGVQSDGSVQLWTHLHQSDAMFMVLLKKVG
;
A
#
# COMPACT_ATOMS: atom_id res chain seq x y z
N LEU A 1 -4.44 7.22 16.24
CA LEU A 1 -4.45 6.14 15.23
C LEU A 1 -4.80 4.80 15.85
N LEU A 2 -5.79 4.50 16.56
CA LEU A 2 -6.09 3.11 16.99
C LEU A 2 -7.21 3.12 18.06
N GLU A 3 -8.35 3.70 17.72
CA GLU A 3 -9.60 3.20 18.24
C GLU A 3 -10.02 2.02 17.36
N ILE A 4 -9.21 0.96 17.40
CA ILE A 4 -9.54 -0.29 16.75
C ILE A 4 -10.19 -1.13 17.82
N ASP A 5 -11.32 -1.75 17.48
CA ASP A 5 -11.99 -2.77 18.28
C ASP A 5 -10.94 -3.67 18.95
N GLY A 6 -10.96 -3.72 20.28
CA GLY A 6 -9.95 -4.45 21.07
C GLY A 6 -9.91 -5.95 20.82
N SER A 7 -10.80 -6.49 19.97
CA SER A 7 -10.81 -7.87 19.47
C SER A 7 -9.94 -8.09 18.22
N ALA A 8 -9.54 -7.03 17.53
CA ALA A 8 -8.77 -7.15 16.27
C ALA A 8 -7.34 -7.63 16.53
N LYS A 9 -6.91 -8.62 15.75
CA LYS A 9 -5.54 -9.11 15.76
C LYS A 9 -4.74 -8.40 14.69
N PHE A 10 -3.57 -7.87 15.05
CA PHE A 10 -2.69 -7.15 14.15
C PHE A 10 -1.36 -7.85 13.96
N LEU A 11 -0.91 -7.90 12.72
CA LEU A 11 0.43 -8.31 12.36
C LEU A 11 1.07 -7.18 11.55
N ALA A 12 2.23 -6.70 12.00
CA ALA A 12 3.06 -5.77 11.26
C ALA A 12 4.24 -6.52 10.65
N ASN A 13 4.44 -6.35 9.35
CA ASN A 13 5.58 -6.95 8.64
C ASN A 13 6.54 -5.86 8.16
N GLU A 14 7.78 -5.94 8.58
CA GLU A 14 8.89 -5.13 8.06
C GLU A 14 10.07 -6.06 7.77
N PRO A 15 10.42 -6.29 6.49
CA PRO A 15 11.41 -7.30 6.12
C PRO A 15 12.83 -6.98 6.61
N ILE A 16 13.12 -5.74 6.96
CA ILE A 16 14.44 -5.32 7.42
C ILE A 16 14.50 -5.36 8.95
N PRO A 17 15.30 -6.26 9.57
CA PRO A 17 15.23 -6.51 11.02
C PRO A 17 15.42 -5.28 11.90
N HIS A 18 16.39 -4.40 11.60
CA HIS A 18 16.61 -3.21 12.40
C HIS A 18 15.45 -2.19 12.31
N ARG A 19 14.71 -2.18 11.19
CA ARG A 19 13.48 -1.38 11.04
C ARG A 19 12.31 -2.02 11.75
N ALA A 20 12.21 -3.36 11.72
CA ALA A 20 11.23 -4.10 12.50
C ALA A 20 11.34 -3.80 14.01
N ASP A 21 12.56 -3.65 14.52
CA ASP A 21 12.78 -3.25 15.91
C ASP A 21 12.30 -1.83 16.22
N LEU A 22 12.34 -0.92 15.25
CA LEU A 22 11.72 0.40 15.40
C LEU A 22 10.20 0.31 15.42
N VAL A 23 9.61 -0.54 14.57
CA VAL A 23 8.17 -0.78 14.58
C VAL A 23 7.72 -1.34 15.93
N LYS A 24 8.41 -2.33 16.48
CA LYS A 24 8.13 -2.90 17.81
C LYS A 24 8.08 -1.85 18.93
N ARG A 25 8.87 -0.79 18.83
CA ARG A 25 8.90 0.29 19.84
C ARG A 25 7.68 1.20 19.78
N VAL A 26 7.01 1.26 18.64
CA VAL A 26 5.88 2.17 18.38
C VAL A 26 4.55 1.45 18.53
N VAL A 27 4.49 0.17 18.14
CA VAL A 27 3.24 -0.61 18.18
C VAL A 27 3.23 -1.51 19.41
N ASN A 28 2.41 -1.12 20.39
CA ASN A 28 2.16 -1.95 21.55
C ASN A 28 1.09 -2.98 21.20
N ASN A 29 1.29 -4.24 21.62
CA ASN A 29 0.34 -5.36 21.45
C ASN A 29 0.18 -5.89 20.01
N PHE A 30 1.09 -5.57 19.09
CA PHE A 30 1.10 -6.16 17.75
C PHE A 30 2.19 -7.22 17.63
N GLN A 31 1.90 -8.28 16.89
CA GLN A 31 2.95 -9.18 16.42
C GLN A 31 3.73 -8.48 15.30
N VAL A 32 5.04 -8.36 15.47
CA VAL A 32 5.94 -7.80 14.45
C VAL A 32 6.83 -8.90 13.93
N VAL A 33 6.80 -9.09 12.61
CA VAL A 33 7.57 -10.11 11.90
C VAL A 33 8.48 -9.48 10.84
N SER A 34 9.47 -10.25 10.38
CA SER A 34 10.39 -9.83 9.32
C SER A 34 10.39 -10.88 8.21
N PHE A 35 9.26 -10.98 7.51
CA PHE A 35 9.07 -11.90 6.39
C PHE A 35 9.29 -11.21 5.05
N ASP A 36 9.61 -12.00 4.03
CA ASP A 36 9.46 -11.53 2.65
C ASP A 36 7.96 -11.38 2.33
N GLY A 37 7.51 -10.14 2.17
CA GLY A 37 6.11 -9.82 1.89
C GLY A 37 5.63 -10.29 0.52
N THR A 38 6.53 -10.71 -0.37
CA THR A 38 6.19 -11.25 -1.69
C THR A 38 5.83 -12.72 -1.67
N ASP A 39 6.08 -13.40 -0.55
CA ASP A 39 5.77 -14.82 -0.36
C ASP A 39 4.67 -15.00 0.69
N ALA A 40 3.45 -15.28 0.22
CA ALA A 40 2.29 -15.48 1.08
C ALA A 40 2.44 -16.68 2.05
N LEU A 41 3.28 -17.67 1.72
CA LEU A 41 3.50 -18.85 2.56
C LEU A 41 4.23 -18.54 3.87
N ASN A 42 4.89 -17.40 3.95
CA ASN A 42 5.53 -16.94 5.19
C ASN A 42 4.54 -16.49 6.26
N PHE A 43 3.29 -16.22 5.88
CA PHE A 43 2.28 -15.66 6.79
C PHE A 43 1.38 -16.77 7.36
N PRO A 44 1.09 -16.74 8.67
CA PRO A 44 0.39 -17.84 9.33
C PRO A 44 -1.10 -17.90 9.01
N ASP A 45 -1.71 -16.77 8.65
CA ASP A 45 -3.15 -16.62 8.51
C ASP A 45 -3.54 -15.85 7.25
N LYS A 46 -4.84 -15.82 6.96
CA LYS A 46 -5.47 -14.85 6.06
C LYS A 46 -6.03 -13.68 6.86
N TYR A 47 -6.22 -12.56 6.18
CA TYR A 47 -6.56 -11.29 6.79
C TYR A 47 -7.81 -10.67 6.17
N ASP A 48 -8.58 -9.96 6.99
CA ASP A 48 -9.75 -9.20 6.53
C ASP A 48 -9.36 -7.80 6.05
N ARG A 49 -8.23 -7.31 6.53
CA ARG A 49 -7.68 -5.99 6.16
C ARG A 49 -6.18 -6.10 5.95
N ILE A 50 -5.71 -5.60 4.81
CA ILE A 50 -4.29 -5.55 4.47
C ILE A 50 -3.95 -4.12 4.03
N LEU A 51 -2.86 -3.58 4.58
CA LEU A 51 -2.26 -2.35 4.12
C LEU A 51 -0.89 -2.65 3.50
N ILE A 52 -0.71 -2.27 2.24
CA ILE A 52 0.55 -2.34 1.52
C ILE A 52 1.08 -0.91 1.40
N ASP A 53 2.02 -0.53 2.28
CA ASP A 53 2.86 0.65 2.08
C ASP A 53 4.01 0.24 1.15
N ALA A 54 3.76 0.36 -0.14
CA ALA A 54 4.60 -0.28 -1.15
C ALA A 54 5.95 0.46 -1.31
N PRO A 55 7.08 -0.28 -1.31
CA PRO A 55 8.35 0.30 -1.67
C PRO A 55 8.28 0.88 -3.08
N CYS A 56 8.65 2.15 -3.23
CA CYS A 56 8.52 2.89 -4.48
C CYS A 56 9.72 3.81 -4.71
N THR A 57 9.75 4.50 -5.84
CA THR A 57 10.82 5.47 -6.13
C THR A 57 10.90 6.59 -5.10
N GLY A 58 9.80 6.88 -4.39
CA GLY A 58 9.75 7.97 -3.43
C GLY A 58 9.74 9.36 -4.04
N LEU A 59 9.48 9.48 -5.35
CA LEU A 59 9.47 10.76 -6.06
C LEU A 59 8.38 11.72 -5.55
N GLY A 60 7.36 11.21 -4.88
CA GLY A 60 6.34 12.03 -4.24
C GLY A 60 6.84 12.82 -3.04
N ALA A 61 7.92 12.37 -2.41
CA ALA A 61 8.52 12.98 -1.22
C ALA A 61 9.64 14.00 -1.53
N LEU A 62 9.82 14.39 -2.79
CA LEU A 62 10.91 15.30 -3.22
C LEU A 62 10.92 16.64 -2.47
N ARG A 63 9.77 17.11 -2.01
CA ARG A 63 9.69 18.32 -1.17
C ARG A 63 10.49 18.20 0.11
N ARG A 64 10.50 17.01 0.73
CA ARG A 64 11.21 16.73 1.97
C ARG A 64 12.58 16.06 1.76
N ARG A 65 12.74 15.39 0.62
CA ARG A 65 13.92 14.59 0.26
C ARG A 65 14.35 14.87 -1.17
N PRO A 66 14.81 16.10 -1.49
CA PRO A 66 15.14 16.50 -2.85
C PRO A 66 16.27 15.66 -3.47
N GLU A 67 17.14 15.10 -2.64
CA GLU A 67 18.24 14.22 -3.06
C GLU A 67 17.74 12.90 -3.67
N ALA A 68 16.49 12.48 -3.42
CA ALA A 68 15.93 11.25 -3.96
C ALA A 68 15.91 11.24 -5.49
N ARG A 69 15.76 12.40 -6.14
CA ARG A 69 15.78 12.54 -7.60
C ARG A 69 17.07 12.08 -8.25
N TRP A 70 18.19 12.14 -7.52
CA TRP A 70 19.51 11.77 -8.00
C TRP A 70 19.90 10.32 -7.68
N ARG A 71 19.14 9.68 -6.79
CA ARG A 71 19.40 8.32 -6.29
C ARG A 71 18.62 7.24 -7.03
N LYS A 72 17.66 7.62 -7.89
CA LYS A 72 16.79 6.68 -8.59
C LYS A 72 16.99 6.80 -10.10
N ASN A 73 16.95 5.66 -10.77
CA ASN A 73 17.08 5.54 -12.22
C ASN A 73 16.01 4.59 -12.78
N LEU A 74 15.98 4.42 -14.10
CA LEU A 74 14.98 3.58 -14.77
C LEU A 74 15.09 2.09 -14.42
N LYS A 75 16.29 1.60 -14.04
CA LYS A 75 16.45 0.22 -13.60
C LYS A 75 15.79 0.02 -12.25
N ASP A 76 16.03 0.93 -11.30
CA ASP A 76 15.38 0.90 -9.97
C ASP A 76 13.86 0.93 -10.09
N LEU A 77 13.32 1.76 -11.00
CA LEU A 77 11.88 1.81 -11.25
C LEU A 77 11.34 0.46 -11.72
N LYS A 78 12.01 -0.22 -12.66
CA LYS A 78 11.58 -1.53 -13.16
C LYS A 78 11.59 -2.59 -12.06
N GLU A 79 12.63 -2.62 -11.23
CA GLU A 79 12.74 -3.54 -10.10
C GLU A 79 11.63 -3.29 -9.06
N LEU A 80 11.34 -2.03 -8.75
CA LEU A 80 10.27 -1.65 -7.83
C LEU A 80 8.88 -2.02 -8.37
N VAL A 81 8.63 -1.82 -9.65
CA VAL A 81 7.36 -2.21 -10.29
C VAL A 81 7.12 -3.72 -10.19
N ILE A 82 8.15 -4.54 -10.39
CA ILE A 82 8.07 -5.99 -10.21
C ILE A 82 7.79 -6.35 -8.75
N LEU A 83 8.51 -5.72 -7.82
CA LEU A 83 8.32 -5.94 -6.39
C LEU A 83 6.90 -5.58 -5.94
N GLN A 84 6.36 -4.45 -6.40
CA GLN A 84 4.99 -4.00 -6.11
C GLN A 84 3.95 -4.98 -6.63
N ARG A 85 4.13 -5.51 -7.85
CA ARG A 85 3.26 -6.55 -8.42
C ARG A 85 3.25 -7.81 -7.55
N ASN A 86 4.41 -8.28 -7.12
CA ASN A 86 4.54 -9.45 -6.27
C ASN A 86 3.90 -9.24 -4.89
N LEU A 87 4.05 -8.05 -4.30
CA LEU A 87 3.39 -7.68 -3.04
C LEU A 87 1.86 -7.68 -3.18
N LEU A 88 1.33 -7.13 -4.28
CA LEU A 88 -0.11 -7.15 -4.56
C LEU A 88 -0.62 -8.59 -4.70
N ALA A 89 0.07 -9.45 -5.47
CA ALA A 89 -0.30 -10.84 -5.66
C ALA A 89 -0.26 -11.65 -4.35
N SER A 90 0.80 -11.49 -3.55
CA SER A 90 0.91 -12.13 -2.24
C SER A 90 -0.22 -11.67 -1.30
N SER A 91 -0.47 -10.37 -1.23
CA SER A 91 -1.54 -9.80 -0.40
C SER A 91 -2.93 -10.27 -0.84
N TYR A 92 -3.17 -10.41 -2.14
CA TYR A 92 -4.42 -10.99 -2.66
C TYR A 92 -4.62 -12.44 -2.19
N ALA A 93 -3.57 -13.26 -2.20
CA ALA A 93 -3.63 -14.64 -1.71
C ALA A 93 -3.94 -14.72 -0.22
N LEU A 94 -3.46 -13.74 0.56
CA LEU A 94 -3.68 -13.61 2.01
C LEU A 94 -5.03 -12.95 2.36
N LEU A 95 -5.72 -12.33 1.42
CA LEU A 95 -6.96 -11.61 1.69
C LEU A 95 -8.15 -12.59 1.72
N ASN A 96 -8.95 -12.51 2.79
CA ASN A 96 -10.21 -13.23 2.90
C ASN A 96 -11.24 -12.75 1.86
N ALA A 97 -12.21 -13.59 1.53
CA ALA A 97 -13.39 -13.17 0.79
C ALA A 97 -14.12 -12.07 1.57
N GLY A 98 -14.55 -10.99 0.90
CA GLY A 98 -15.09 -9.79 1.53
C GLY A 98 -14.06 -8.87 2.17
N GLY A 99 -12.79 -9.28 2.22
CA GLY A 99 -11.69 -8.49 2.77
C GLY A 99 -11.36 -7.25 1.93
N ILE A 100 -10.67 -6.29 2.56
CA ILE A 100 -10.27 -5.03 1.92
C ILE A 100 -8.75 -4.89 2.00
N MET A 101 -8.14 -4.56 0.88
CA MET A 101 -6.73 -4.26 0.75
C MET A 101 -6.54 -2.80 0.35
N ALA A 102 -5.66 -2.09 1.05
CA ALA A 102 -5.18 -0.77 0.68
C ALA A 102 -3.80 -0.88 0.03
N TYR A 103 -3.63 -0.30 -1.15
CA TYR A 103 -2.34 -0.14 -1.81
C TYR A 103 -1.97 1.34 -1.80
N VAL A 104 -0.80 1.65 -1.26
CA VAL A 104 -0.32 3.03 -1.06
C VAL A 104 1.11 3.17 -1.58
N THR A 105 1.40 4.27 -2.28
CA THR A 105 2.76 4.65 -2.68
C THR A 105 2.99 6.14 -2.49
N CYS A 106 4.21 6.53 -2.14
CA CYS A 106 4.67 7.92 -2.18
C CYS A 106 5.33 8.24 -3.54
N SER A 107 4.64 7.93 -4.62
CA SER A 107 5.10 8.18 -5.99
C SER A 107 3.97 8.73 -6.86
N PRO A 108 4.24 9.72 -7.73
CA PRO A 108 3.33 10.15 -8.78
C PRO A 108 3.50 9.37 -10.09
N HIS A 109 4.45 8.43 -10.16
CA HIS A 109 4.79 7.74 -11.40
C HIS A 109 3.72 6.71 -11.77
N LEU A 110 3.19 6.79 -13.01
CA LEU A 110 2.07 5.93 -13.46
C LEU A 110 2.36 4.43 -13.33
N ALA A 111 3.59 3.98 -13.58
CA ALA A 111 3.96 2.58 -13.44
C ALA A 111 3.92 2.06 -11.99
N GLU A 112 3.98 2.95 -11.00
CA GLU A 112 3.90 2.63 -9.57
C GLU A 112 2.51 2.90 -8.96
N THR A 113 1.57 3.42 -9.75
CA THR A 113 0.25 3.86 -9.33
C THR A 113 -0.84 3.21 -10.18
N LYS A 114 -1.48 3.96 -11.08
CA LYS A 114 -2.58 3.45 -11.93
C LYS A 114 -2.16 2.27 -12.82
N GLY A 115 -0.92 2.21 -13.29
CA GLY A 115 -0.42 1.07 -14.05
C GLY A 115 -0.50 -0.22 -13.25
N GLN A 116 -0.01 -0.23 -12.00
CA GLN A 116 -0.11 -1.39 -11.11
C GLN A 116 -1.58 -1.77 -10.85
N LEU A 117 -2.42 -0.77 -10.60
CA LEU A 117 -3.84 -1.00 -10.35
C LEU A 117 -4.54 -1.67 -11.53
N LEU A 118 -4.33 -1.16 -12.75
CA LEU A 118 -4.96 -1.69 -13.96
C LEU A 118 -4.48 -3.11 -14.26
N ASP A 119 -3.18 -3.37 -14.19
CA ASP A 119 -2.59 -4.69 -14.37
C ASP A 119 -3.18 -5.68 -13.36
N PHE A 120 -3.19 -5.32 -12.08
CA PHE A 120 -3.73 -6.16 -11.01
C PHE A 120 -5.21 -6.49 -11.20
N LEU A 121 -6.05 -5.50 -11.52
CA LEU A 121 -7.48 -5.72 -11.77
C LEU A 121 -7.76 -6.50 -13.06
N SER A 122 -6.83 -6.47 -14.01
CA SER A 122 -6.93 -7.29 -15.22
C SER A 122 -6.80 -8.79 -14.92
N GLU A 123 -5.96 -9.14 -13.94
CA GLU A 123 -5.67 -10.51 -13.51
C GLU A 123 -6.65 -11.02 -12.44
N HIS A 124 -7.21 -10.14 -11.60
CA HIS A 124 -8.08 -10.47 -10.46
C HIS A 124 -9.48 -9.87 -10.61
N LYS A 125 -10.37 -10.56 -11.35
CA LYS A 125 -11.71 -10.09 -11.68
C LYS A 125 -12.68 -10.01 -10.48
N ASP A 126 -12.37 -10.70 -9.41
CA ASP A 126 -13.05 -10.69 -8.13
C ASP A 126 -12.63 -9.53 -7.22
N MET A 127 -11.66 -8.71 -7.65
CA MET A 127 -11.28 -7.48 -6.96
C MET A 127 -12.01 -6.29 -7.55
N LYS A 128 -12.54 -5.43 -6.68
CA LYS A 128 -13.24 -4.18 -7.05
C LYS A 128 -12.64 -3.00 -6.31
N ILE A 129 -12.54 -1.86 -6.98
CA ILE A 129 -12.21 -0.61 -6.29
C ILE A 129 -13.36 -0.29 -5.35
N LEU A 130 -13.02 -0.01 -4.11
CA LEU A 130 -13.93 0.54 -3.11
C LEU A 130 -13.66 2.05 -3.04
N PRO A 131 -14.57 2.88 -3.55
CA PRO A 131 -14.36 4.33 -3.55
C PRO A 131 -14.13 4.85 -2.14
N ILE A 132 -13.10 5.66 -1.95
CA ILE A 132 -12.70 6.09 -0.61
C ILE A 132 -13.78 6.94 0.09
N ASN A 133 -14.59 7.66 -0.68
CA ASN A 133 -15.73 8.44 -0.19
C ASN A 133 -16.86 7.58 0.42
N GLU A 134 -16.86 6.28 0.16
CA GLU A 134 -17.80 5.34 0.81
C GLU A 134 -17.34 4.92 2.22
N ILE A 135 -16.10 5.26 2.64
CA ILE A 135 -15.49 4.78 3.89
C ILE A 135 -15.37 5.93 4.92
N ALA A 136 -16.26 6.75 5.13
CA ALA A 136 -16.28 7.72 6.21
C ALA A 136 -15.50 9.04 6.00
N GLY A 137 -16.19 10.15 6.08
CA GLY A 137 -15.64 11.49 6.33
C GLY A 137 -14.51 11.90 5.38
N SER A 138 -14.51 11.35 4.18
CA SER A 138 -13.44 11.51 3.22
C SER A 138 -13.32 12.96 2.79
N HIS A 139 -12.11 13.47 2.88
CA HIS A 139 -11.74 14.66 2.14
C HIS A 139 -11.88 14.32 0.65
N GLU A 140 -12.73 15.04 -0.07
CA GLU A 140 -12.93 14.86 -1.52
C GLU A 140 -11.70 15.23 -2.34
N GLU A 141 -10.73 15.91 -1.69
CA GLU A 141 -9.49 16.34 -2.31
C GLU A 141 -8.66 15.15 -2.78
N GLY A 142 -8.31 15.16 -4.05
CA GLY A 142 -7.47 14.14 -4.66
C GLY A 142 -8.18 12.87 -5.10
N VAL A 143 -9.49 12.72 -4.84
CA VAL A 143 -10.28 11.56 -5.32
C VAL A 143 -10.42 11.63 -6.84
N GLN A 144 -10.06 10.53 -7.50
CA GLN A 144 -10.13 10.38 -8.94
C GLN A 144 -11.46 9.75 -9.36
N SER A 145 -11.82 9.88 -10.62
CA SER A 145 -13.07 9.33 -11.18
C SER A 145 -13.18 7.80 -11.07
N ASP A 146 -12.06 7.10 -10.89
CA ASP A 146 -12.02 5.65 -10.68
C ASP A 146 -12.11 5.25 -9.19
N GLY A 147 -12.25 6.22 -8.28
CA GLY A 147 -12.33 5.98 -6.83
C GLY A 147 -10.97 5.87 -6.12
N SER A 148 -9.86 5.91 -6.86
CA SER A 148 -8.51 6.03 -6.26
C SER A 148 -8.25 7.46 -5.79
N VAL A 149 -7.21 7.65 -4.99
CA VAL A 149 -6.76 8.96 -4.52
C VAL A 149 -5.38 9.25 -5.08
N GLN A 150 -5.20 10.44 -5.65
CA GLN A 150 -3.90 10.96 -6.05
C GLN A 150 -3.70 12.34 -5.45
N LEU A 151 -2.80 12.43 -4.49
CA LEU A 151 -2.36 13.71 -3.95
C LEU A 151 -1.19 14.25 -4.77
N TRP A 152 -1.15 15.58 -4.94
CA TRP A 152 -0.11 16.29 -5.65
C TRP A 152 0.46 17.38 -4.76
N THR A 153 1.78 17.50 -4.69
CA THR A 153 2.46 18.44 -3.82
C THR A 153 2.01 19.89 -4.03
N HIS A 154 1.79 20.30 -5.27
CA HIS A 154 1.41 21.66 -5.63
C HIS A 154 -0.07 21.98 -5.42
N LEU A 155 -0.93 20.96 -5.32
CA LEU A 155 -2.38 21.14 -5.10
C LEU A 155 -2.76 20.95 -3.63
N HIS A 156 -2.16 19.95 -2.97
CA HIS A 156 -2.61 19.49 -1.65
C HIS A 156 -1.62 19.82 -0.53
N GLN A 157 -0.53 20.53 -0.84
CA GLN A 157 0.51 20.93 0.12
C GLN A 157 1.11 19.75 0.92
N SER A 158 0.99 18.54 0.40
CA SER A 158 1.47 17.28 0.98
C SER A 158 2.53 16.65 0.09
N ASP A 159 3.07 15.51 0.47
CA ASP A 159 3.79 14.65 -0.48
C ASP A 159 2.83 14.16 -1.56
N ALA A 160 3.34 13.90 -2.76
CA ALA A 160 2.54 13.24 -3.78
C ALA A 160 2.35 11.77 -3.39
N MET A 161 1.11 11.38 -3.16
CA MET A 161 0.72 10.05 -2.69
C MET A 161 -0.35 9.47 -3.61
N PHE A 162 -0.27 8.18 -3.84
CA PHE A 162 -1.35 7.43 -4.46
C PHE A 162 -1.90 6.41 -3.47
N MET A 163 -3.21 6.27 -3.43
CA MET A 163 -3.88 5.25 -2.64
C MET A 163 -5.09 4.71 -3.36
N VAL A 164 -5.31 3.42 -3.24
CA VAL A 164 -6.55 2.76 -3.68
C VAL A 164 -6.97 1.71 -2.66
N LEU A 165 -8.27 1.60 -2.44
CA LEU A 165 -8.87 0.53 -1.65
C LEU A 165 -9.50 -0.49 -2.60
N LEU A 166 -9.18 -1.75 -2.37
CA LEU A 166 -9.61 -2.88 -3.17
C LEU A 166 -10.35 -3.88 -2.30
N LYS A 167 -11.59 -4.19 -2.66
CA LYS A 167 -12.41 -5.19 -1.97
C LYS A 167 -12.45 -6.48 -2.78
N LYS A 168 -12.20 -7.60 -2.11
CA LYS A 168 -12.37 -8.93 -2.69
C LYS A 168 -13.84 -9.32 -2.59
N VAL A 169 -14.52 -9.38 -3.74
CA VAL A 169 -15.91 -9.87 -3.80
C VAL A 169 -15.86 -11.40 -3.86
N GLY A 170 -16.64 -12.03 -2.99
CA GLY A 170 -16.73 -13.49 -2.92
C GLY A 170 -17.52 -14.07 -4.08
#